data_912db8801b767396fe6769973054447f
#
_entry.id   912db8801b767396fe6769973054447f
#
_cell.length_a   1.000
_cell.length_b   1.000
_cell.length_c   1.000
_cell.angle_alpha   90.00
_cell.angle_beta   90.00
_cell.angle_gamma   90.00
#
_symmetry.space_group_name_H-M   'P 1'
#
loop_
_entity.id
_entity.type
_entity.pdbx_description
1 polymer ?
#
loop_
_entity_poly.entity_id
_entity_poly.type
_entity_poly.pdbx_seq_one_letter_code
_entity_poly.pdbx_strand_id
1 'polypeptide(L)'
;MKKLLITLCLLCISSHIFASNKEGRFVQKDNLFPRVKIITSAGEIVVELDRSRAPITVNNFLTYVVNGDYKNSVFHRIEKDQYSELDEFFVIQGGGYDKDYDGLFQRKPIFNESGNGLKNDMYTVAMAYQDNEPHTATRQFFFNMKDNDHLNPGKGWGFAVFGNVMEGYEILDKITESETGFNEKIGYNFVPKKPVMIFNVEILEATPL
;
A
#
# COMPACT_ATOMS: atom_id res chain seq x y z
N MET A 1 -13.93 59.70 42.10
CA MET A 1 -13.26 59.36 40.83
C MET A 1 -13.11 57.83 40.82
N LYS A 2 -14.02 57.13 40.13
CA LYS A 2 -13.99 55.65 40.03
C LYS A 2 -13.22 55.28 38.76
N LYS A 3 -12.08 54.58 38.90
CA LYS A 3 -11.32 54.05 37.77
C LYS A 3 -12.00 52.75 37.31
N LEU A 4 -12.45 52.77 36.05
CA LEU A 4 -13.04 51.60 35.36
C LEU A 4 -11.87 50.79 34.79
N LEU A 5 -11.65 49.58 35.30
CA LEU A 5 -10.69 48.60 34.78
C LEU A 5 -11.38 47.82 33.67
N ILE A 6 -10.99 48.05 32.43
CA ILE A 6 -11.44 47.25 31.28
C ILE A 6 -10.50 46.05 31.14
N THR A 7 -10.98 44.87 31.53
CA THR A 7 -10.26 43.60 31.32
C THR A 7 -10.50 43.15 29.89
N LEU A 8 -9.48 43.28 29.08
CA LEU A 8 -9.48 42.79 27.68
C LEU A 8 -9.31 41.25 27.69
N CYS A 9 -10.42 40.52 27.51
CA CYS A 9 -10.38 39.08 27.34
C CYS A 9 -9.91 38.75 25.91
N LEU A 10 -8.63 38.38 25.75
CA LEU A 10 -8.13 37.78 24.51
C LEU A 10 -8.72 36.39 24.35
N LEU A 11 -9.74 36.25 23.51
CA LEU A 11 -10.18 34.97 23.01
C LEU A 11 -9.11 34.41 22.05
N CYS A 12 -8.26 33.50 22.54
CA CYS A 12 -7.45 32.65 21.69
C CYS A 12 -8.38 31.71 20.93
N ILE A 13 -8.76 32.10 19.71
CA ILE A 13 -9.39 31.18 18.76
C ILE A 13 -8.27 30.24 18.28
N SER A 14 -8.10 29.10 18.92
CA SER A 14 -7.29 28.01 18.39
C SER A 14 -7.99 27.48 17.13
N SER A 15 -7.55 27.94 15.97
CA SER A 15 -7.93 27.36 14.70
C SER A 15 -7.39 25.93 14.64
N HIS A 16 -8.22 24.97 15.02
CA HIS A 16 -7.98 23.57 14.73
C HIS A 16 -8.10 23.43 13.21
N ILE A 17 -6.96 23.45 12.53
CA ILE A 17 -6.89 23.05 11.13
C ILE A 17 -7.21 21.54 11.13
N PHE A 18 -8.48 21.20 10.92
CA PHE A 18 -8.86 19.86 10.54
C PHE A 18 -8.19 19.59 9.19
N ALA A 19 -7.11 18.83 9.18
CA ALA A 19 -6.56 18.32 7.96
C ALA A 19 -7.69 17.54 7.26
N SER A 20 -8.19 18.09 6.15
CA SER A 20 -9.25 17.46 5.36
C SER A 20 -8.71 16.12 4.88
N ASN A 21 -9.27 15.01 5.34
CA ASN A 21 -8.96 13.68 4.83
C ASN A 21 -9.30 13.67 3.34
N LYS A 22 -8.28 13.62 2.50
CA LYS A 22 -8.44 13.55 1.04
C LYS A 22 -8.88 12.13 0.69
N GLU A 23 -9.83 12.01 -0.24
CA GLU A 23 -10.29 10.70 -0.71
C GLU A 23 -9.72 10.39 -2.09
N GLY A 24 -9.21 9.18 -2.26
CA GLY A 24 -8.57 8.72 -3.51
C GLY A 24 -9.51 8.73 -4.72
N ARG A 25 -10.82 8.59 -4.50
CA ARG A 25 -11.82 8.64 -5.59
C ARG A 25 -11.86 9.98 -6.33
N PHE A 26 -11.37 11.07 -5.71
CA PHE A 26 -11.29 12.38 -6.35
C PHE A 26 -9.94 12.64 -7.03
N VAL A 27 -8.97 11.75 -6.82
CA VAL A 27 -7.65 11.83 -7.44
C VAL A 27 -7.77 11.41 -8.90
N GLN A 28 -7.52 12.34 -9.81
CA GLN A 28 -7.63 12.07 -11.26
C GLN A 28 -8.90 11.26 -11.58
N LYS A 29 -10.06 11.74 -11.10
CA LYS A 29 -11.32 10.98 -11.06
C LYS A 29 -11.74 10.37 -12.40
N ASP A 30 -11.38 11.01 -13.50
CA ASP A 30 -11.72 10.60 -14.87
C ASP A 30 -10.61 9.74 -15.51
N ASN A 31 -9.48 9.55 -14.84
CA ASN A 31 -8.40 8.67 -15.27
C ASN A 31 -8.64 7.23 -14.75
N LEU A 32 -8.90 6.31 -15.68
CA LEU A 32 -9.12 4.89 -15.35
C LEU A 32 -7.82 4.14 -15.04
N PHE A 33 -6.68 4.70 -15.45
CA PHE A 33 -5.36 4.09 -15.27
C PHE A 33 -4.37 5.07 -14.63
N PRO A 34 -4.64 5.56 -13.39
CA PRO A 34 -3.72 6.46 -12.72
C PRO A 34 -2.42 5.73 -12.38
N ARG A 35 -1.29 6.48 -12.50
CA ARG A 35 0.04 5.95 -12.18
C ARG A 35 0.56 6.51 -10.87
N VAL A 36 1.29 5.69 -10.15
CA VAL A 36 1.99 6.08 -8.93
C VAL A 36 3.46 5.68 -9.01
N LYS A 37 4.32 6.46 -8.35
CA LYS A 37 5.72 6.15 -8.14
C LYS A 37 5.92 5.81 -6.66
N ILE A 38 6.43 4.63 -6.37
CA ILE A 38 6.82 4.17 -5.05
C ILE A 38 8.32 4.40 -4.91
N ILE A 39 8.70 5.31 -4.01
CA ILE A 39 10.10 5.67 -3.75
C ILE A 39 10.59 4.85 -2.57
N THR A 40 11.55 3.97 -2.81
CA THR A 40 12.07 3.03 -1.81
C THR A 40 13.56 3.23 -1.53
N SER A 41 14.06 2.59 -0.48
CA SER A 41 15.50 2.54 -0.19
C SER A 41 16.29 1.70 -1.20
N ALA A 42 15.63 0.90 -2.04
CA ALA A 42 16.25 0.09 -3.10
C ALA A 42 16.25 0.79 -4.47
N GLY A 43 15.30 1.72 -4.69
CA GLY A 43 15.07 2.44 -5.95
C GLY A 43 13.61 2.84 -6.11
N GLU A 44 13.23 3.26 -7.31
CA GLU A 44 11.88 3.71 -7.65
C GLU A 44 11.13 2.63 -8.43
N ILE A 45 9.83 2.48 -8.17
CA ILE A 45 8.94 1.54 -8.85
C ILE A 45 7.74 2.33 -9.34
N VAL A 46 7.41 2.23 -10.63
CA VAL A 46 6.21 2.85 -11.21
C VAL A 46 5.14 1.78 -11.40
N VAL A 47 3.95 2.06 -10.90
CA VAL A 47 2.78 1.17 -10.98
C VAL A 47 1.64 1.89 -11.68
N GLU A 48 1.04 1.26 -12.67
CA GLU A 48 -0.22 1.68 -13.26
C GLU A 48 -1.36 0.93 -12.55
N LEU A 49 -2.34 1.68 -12.06
CA LEU A 49 -3.49 1.15 -11.32
C LEU A 49 -4.69 0.98 -12.26
N ASP A 50 -5.41 -0.12 -12.15
CA ASP A 50 -6.60 -0.39 -12.97
C ASP A 50 -7.89 -0.06 -12.19
N ARG A 51 -8.27 1.22 -12.23
CA ARG A 51 -9.53 1.70 -11.62
C ARG A 51 -10.76 1.17 -12.37
N SER A 52 -10.61 0.77 -13.64
CA SER A 52 -11.73 0.25 -14.42
C SER A 52 -12.21 -1.10 -13.91
N ARG A 53 -11.30 -1.92 -13.37
CA ARG A 53 -11.58 -3.28 -12.87
C ARG A 53 -11.59 -3.37 -11.35
N ALA A 54 -10.82 -2.52 -10.65
CA ALA A 54 -10.70 -2.53 -9.20
C ALA A 54 -10.95 -1.13 -8.59
N PRO A 55 -12.12 -0.49 -8.86
CA PRO A 55 -12.36 0.90 -8.45
C PRO A 55 -12.31 1.11 -6.93
N ILE A 56 -12.82 0.19 -6.13
CA ILE A 56 -12.82 0.29 -4.66
C ILE A 56 -11.38 0.20 -4.14
N THR A 57 -10.63 -0.78 -4.62
CA THR A 57 -9.25 -1.06 -4.22
C THR A 57 -8.31 0.09 -4.62
N VAL A 58 -8.40 0.56 -5.87
CA VAL A 58 -7.60 1.69 -6.36
C VAL A 58 -7.91 2.96 -5.58
N ASN A 59 -9.20 3.28 -5.36
CA ASN A 59 -9.58 4.47 -4.60
C ASN A 59 -9.14 4.40 -3.14
N ASN A 60 -9.19 3.21 -2.53
CA ASN A 60 -8.64 2.98 -1.19
C ASN A 60 -7.13 3.22 -1.16
N PHE A 61 -6.37 2.58 -2.06
CA PHE A 61 -4.91 2.76 -2.15
C PHE A 61 -4.55 4.25 -2.34
N LEU A 62 -5.18 4.92 -3.30
CA LEU A 62 -4.96 6.35 -3.55
C LEU A 62 -5.36 7.23 -2.36
N THR A 63 -6.32 6.81 -1.52
CA THR A 63 -6.66 7.53 -0.29
C THR A 63 -5.47 7.53 0.68
N TYR A 64 -4.79 6.40 0.86
CA TYR A 64 -3.55 6.35 1.65
C TYR A 64 -2.43 7.19 1.03
N VAL A 65 -2.30 7.16 -0.31
CA VAL A 65 -1.27 7.93 -1.03
C VAL A 65 -1.45 9.43 -0.82
N VAL A 66 -2.65 9.99 -1.09
CA VAL A 66 -2.87 11.46 -1.00
C VAL A 66 -2.82 12.01 0.42
N ASN A 67 -2.98 11.15 1.42
CA ASN A 67 -2.82 11.53 2.83
C ASN A 67 -1.39 11.30 3.34
N GLY A 68 -0.50 10.77 2.51
CA GLY A 68 0.89 10.48 2.89
C GLY A 68 1.02 9.32 3.87
N ASP A 69 0.00 8.46 3.97
CA ASP A 69 -0.05 7.38 4.97
C ASP A 69 0.97 6.27 4.69
N TYR A 70 1.52 6.19 3.46
CA TYR A 70 2.61 5.26 3.12
C TYR A 70 4.01 5.77 3.43
N LYS A 71 4.15 7.05 3.81
CA LYS A 71 5.47 7.60 4.15
C LYS A 71 6.12 6.85 5.29
N ASN A 72 7.39 6.50 5.09
CA ASN A 72 8.23 5.81 6.06
C ASN A 72 7.67 4.45 6.52
N SER A 73 6.82 3.82 5.69
CA SER A 73 6.46 2.41 5.86
C SER A 73 7.57 1.51 5.30
N VAL A 74 7.42 0.20 5.47
CA VAL A 74 8.39 -0.80 5.00
C VAL A 74 7.74 -1.89 4.17
N PHE A 75 8.54 -2.52 3.30
CA PHE A 75 8.28 -3.89 2.89
C PHE A 75 8.71 -4.81 4.04
N HIS A 76 7.72 -5.40 4.69
CA HIS A 76 7.93 -6.16 5.93
C HIS A 76 8.00 -7.67 5.73
N ARG A 77 7.73 -8.17 4.52
CA ARG A 77 7.78 -9.59 4.20
C ARG A 77 8.21 -9.81 2.76
N ILE A 78 9.20 -10.66 2.56
CA ILE A 78 9.68 -11.11 1.25
C ILE A 78 9.55 -12.62 1.26
N GLU A 79 8.36 -13.11 0.93
CA GLU A 79 8.03 -14.52 1.08
C GLU A 79 8.60 -15.34 -0.06
N LYS A 80 9.25 -16.45 0.30
CA LYS A 80 9.68 -17.48 -0.62
C LYS A 80 8.61 -18.58 -0.71
N ASP A 81 8.50 -19.15 -1.88
CA ASP A 81 7.66 -20.34 -2.09
C ASP A 81 8.30 -21.55 -1.40
N GLN A 82 7.82 -21.88 -0.22
CA GLN A 82 8.32 -23.01 0.58
C GLN A 82 8.00 -24.37 -0.03
N TYR A 83 7.14 -24.42 -1.05
CA TYR A 83 6.73 -25.62 -1.74
C TYR A 83 7.39 -25.77 -3.12
N SER A 84 8.13 -24.75 -3.57
CA SER A 84 8.90 -24.82 -4.81
C SER A 84 10.30 -25.35 -4.53
N GLU A 85 10.73 -26.37 -5.30
CA GLU A 85 12.12 -26.84 -5.28
C GLU A 85 13.11 -25.83 -5.88
N LEU A 86 12.61 -24.76 -6.52
CA LEU A 86 13.39 -23.75 -7.25
C LEU A 86 13.79 -22.56 -6.40
N ASP A 87 13.49 -22.52 -5.10
CA ASP A 87 13.77 -21.40 -4.18
C ASP A 87 13.23 -20.04 -4.71
N GLU A 88 12.06 -20.08 -5.36
CA GLU A 88 11.45 -18.93 -5.98
C GLU A 88 10.83 -17.97 -4.96
N PHE A 89 10.95 -16.67 -5.22
CA PHE A 89 10.23 -15.67 -4.44
C PHE A 89 8.77 -15.63 -4.87
N PHE A 90 7.90 -15.52 -3.88
CA PHE A 90 6.46 -15.58 -4.03
C PHE A 90 5.84 -14.19 -4.08
N VAL A 91 6.02 -13.40 -3.01
CA VAL A 91 5.51 -12.04 -2.91
C VAL A 91 6.46 -11.13 -2.11
N ILE A 92 6.39 -9.83 -2.40
CA ILE A 92 6.96 -8.75 -1.59
C ILE A 92 5.80 -7.96 -1.01
N GLN A 93 5.56 -8.06 0.30
CA GLN A 93 4.44 -7.42 0.99
C GLN A 93 4.89 -6.21 1.81
N GLY A 94 4.13 -5.10 1.73
CA GLY A 94 4.47 -3.86 2.41
C GLY A 94 3.28 -3.00 2.83
N GLY A 95 3.60 -1.83 3.37
CA GLY A 95 2.65 -0.76 3.69
C GLY A 95 1.96 -0.88 5.05
N GLY A 96 2.17 -1.94 5.83
CA GLY A 96 1.49 -2.18 7.11
C GLY A 96 2.21 -1.69 8.35
N TYR A 97 3.53 -1.54 8.27
CA TYR A 97 4.40 -1.28 9.42
C TYR A 97 5.41 -0.18 9.10
N ASP A 98 5.92 0.47 10.13
CA ASP A 98 7.06 1.37 10.07
C ASP A 98 8.40 0.62 10.18
N LYS A 99 9.53 1.36 10.23
CA LYS A 99 10.89 0.80 10.33
C LYS A 99 11.15 0.02 11.62
N ASP A 100 10.40 0.30 12.67
CA ASP A 100 10.49 -0.35 13.98
C ASP A 100 9.47 -1.50 14.11
N TYR A 101 8.77 -1.81 13.00
CA TYR A 101 7.70 -2.81 12.91
C TYR A 101 6.51 -2.51 13.83
N ASP A 102 6.23 -1.23 14.11
CA ASP A 102 4.97 -0.82 14.71
C ASP A 102 3.88 -0.74 13.65
N GLY A 103 2.69 -1.24 13.99
CA GLY A 103 1.54 -1.22 13.08
C GLY A 103 1.10 0.21 12.78
N LEU A 104 0.95 0.53 11.50
CA LEU A 104 0.52 1.84 11.05
C LEU A 104 -1.00 1.98 11.05
N PHE A 105 -1.48 3.23 11.11
CA PHE A 105 -2.92 3.56 11.10
C PHE A 105 -3.64 2.89 9.92
N GLN A 106 -4.77 2.25 10.21
CA GLN A 106 -5.61 1.58 9.22
C GLN A 106 -6.96 2.30 9.09
N ARG A 107 -7.40 2.50 7.86
CA ARG A 107 -8.74 2.99 7.54
C ARG A 107 -9.75 1.84 7.62
N LYS A 108 -11.01 2.13 7.34
CA LYS A 108 -12.06 1.09 7.28
C LYS A 108 -11.70 0.04 6.22
N PRO A 109 -11.97 -1.24 6.48
CA PRO A 109 -11.81 -2.30 5.49
C PRO A 109 -12.65 -2.05 4.24
N ILE A 110 -12.20 -2.63 3.13
CA ILE A 110 -12.87 -2.54 1.83
C ILE A 110 -13.40 -3.90 1.37
N PHE A 111 -14.40 -3.86 0.50
CA PHE A 111 -14.89 -5.06 -0.18
C PHE A 111 -13.80 -5.61 -1.11
N ASN A 112 -13.66 -6.94 -1.13
CA ASN A 112 -12.72 -7.63 -1.99
C ASN A 112 -13.20 -7.67 -3.44
N GLU A 113 -12.37 -7.21 -4.37
CA GLU A 113 -12.65 -7.18 -5.80
C GLU A 113 -11.89 -8.26 -6.60
N SER A 114 -11.48 -9.38 -5.98
CA SER A 114 -10.68 -10.42 -6.66
C SER A 114 -11.34 -11.05 -7.89
N GLY A 115 -12.67 -10.96 -8.00
CA GLY A 115 -13.43 -11.43 -9.18
C GLY A 115 -13.41 -10.49 -10.38
N ASN A 116 -12.50 -9.53 -10.46
CA ASN A 116 -12.44 -8.47 -11.46
C ASN A 116 -11.81 -8.88 -12.81
N GLY A 117 -11.38 -10.14 -12.95
CA GLY A 117 -10.75 -10.69 -14.15
C GLY A 117 -9.26 -10.40 -14.29
N LEU A 118 -8.64 -9.69 -13.31
CA LEU A 118 -7.18 -9.60 -13.19
C LEU A 118 -6.65 -10.81 -12.44
N LYS A 119 -5.43 -11.23 -12.78
CA LYS A 119 -4.76 -12.37 -12.17
C LYS A 119 -3.54 -11.93 -11.36
N ASN A 120 -3.18 -12.75 -10.38
CA ASN A 120 -1.93 -12.61 -9.63
C ASN A 120 -0.74 -13.11 -10.45
N ASP A 121 -0.57 -12.54 -11.64
CA ASP A 121 0.56 -12.83 -12.53
C ASP A 121 1.80 -12.06 -12.06
N MET A 122 2.99 -12.47 -12.49
CA MET A 122 4.26 -11.83 -12.13
C MET A 122 4.22 -10.31 -12.37
N TYR A 123 4.76 -9.55 -11.42
CA TYR A 123 4.81 -8.07 -11.41
C TYR A 123 3.45 -7.36 -11.36
N THR A 124 2.39 -8.05 -10.98
CA THR A 124 1.14 -7.39 -10.58
C THR A 124 1.17 -6.96 -9.12
N VAL A 125 0.35 -5.97 -8.76
CA VAL A 125 0.14 -5.54 -7.38
C VAL A 125 -1.26 -5.92 -6.92
N ALA A 126 -1.36 -6.55 -5.73
CA ALA A 126 -2.61 -6.97 -5.14
C ALA A 126 -2.75 -6.50 -3.69
N MET A 127 -4.00 -6.44 -3.20
CA MET A 127 -4.31 -6.01 -1.84
C MET A 127 -4.32 -7.21 -0.89
N ALA A 128 -3.56 -7.09 0.20
CA ALA A 128 -3.55 -8.08 1.26
C ALA A 128 -4.76 -7.92 2.19
N TYR A 129 -5.29 -9.06 2.68
CA TYR A 129 -6.37 -9.15 3.67
C TYR A 129 -6.00 -10.14 4.77
N GLN A 130 -6.75 -10.19 5.86
CA GLN A 130 -6.53 -11.14 6.97
C GLN A 130 -7.00 -12.53 6.58
N ASP A 131 -6.26 -13.56 7.00
CA ASP A 131 -6.55 -14.95 6.66
C ASP A 131 -8.03 -15.32 6.88
N ASN A 132 -8.65 -15.93 5.86
CA ASN A 132 -10.05 -16.33 5.83
C ASN A 132 -11.09 -15.20 5.95
N GLU A 133 -10.68 -13.93 5.94
CA GLU A 133 -11.56 -12.76 6.02
C GLU A 133 -11.38 -11.83 4.80
N PRO A 134 -11.90 -12.16 3.63
CA PRO A 134 -11.56 -11.50 2.36
C PRO A 134 -11.93 -10.02 2.29
N HIS A 135 -12.86 -9.55 3.14
CA HIS A 135 -13.32 -8.15 3.17
C HIS A 135 -12.65 -7.34 4.29
N THR A 136 -11.43 -7.70 4.69
CA THR A 136 -10.66 -7.02 5.74
C THR A 136 -9.47 -6.22 5.21
N ALA A 137 -9.30 -6.17 3.89
CA ALA A 137 -8.23 -5.41 3.28
C ALA A 137 -8.29 -3.92 3.66
N THR A 138 -7.16 -3.35 4.02
CA THR A 138 -7.04 -1.94 4.38
C THR A 138 -5.93 -1.25 3.60
N ARG A 139 -4.69 -1.31 4.07
CA ARG A 139 -3.54 -0.60 3.51
C ARG A 139 -2.42 -1.48 2.97
N GLN A 140 -2.34 -2.74 3.42
CA GLN A 140 -1.25 -3.62 3.02
C GLN A 140 -1.46 -4.10 1.60
N PHE A 141 -0.39 -4.08 0.82
CA PHE A 141 -0.35 -4.57 -0.55
C PHE A 141 0.87 -5.44 -0.78
N PHE A 142 0.86 -6.21 -1.84
CA PHE A 142 2.02 -7.00 -2.24
C PHE A 142 2.22 -7.01 -3.75
N PHE A 143 3.46 -7.19 -4.16
CA PHE A 143 3.84 -7.49 -5.53
C PHE A 143 3.98 -8.99 -5.70
N ASN A 144 3.42 -9.53 -6.76
CA ASN A 144 3.63 -10.91 -7.18
C ASN A 144 5.00 -11.01 -7.86
N MET A 145 5.86 -11.92 -7.38
CA MET A 145 7.20 -12.12 -7.95
C MET A 145 7.28 -13.33 -8.91
N LYS A 146 6.16 -14.00 -9.10
CA LYS A 146 5.90 -15.07 -10.08
C LYS A 146 4.41 -15.13 -10.36
N ASP A 147 4.01 -15.99 -11.29
CA ASP A 147 2.59 -16.29 -11.50
C ASP A 147 2.07 -17.11 -10.32
N ASN A 148 1.14 -16.51 -9.58
CA ASN A 148 0.59 -17.05 -8.35
C ASN A 148 -0.88 -17.46 -8.53
N ASP A 149 -1.13 -18.45 -9.39
CA ASP A 149 -2.50 -18.89 -9.72
C ASP A 149 -3.34 -19.30 -8.51
N HIS A 150 -2.71 -19.78 -7.44
CA HIS A 150 -3.40 -20.19 -6.21
C HIS A 150 -3.92 -18.97 -5.41
N LEU A 151 -3.46 -17.75 -5.69
CA LEU A 151 -3.98 -16.50 -5.13
C LEU A 151 -5.18 -15.95 -5.91
N ASN A 152 -5.46 -16.51 -7.09
CA ASN A 152 -6.61 -16.11 -7.89
C ASN A 152 -7.93 -16.61 -7.27
N PRO A 153 -9.06 -15.92 -7.50
CA PRO A 153 -10.35 -16.43 -7.07
C PRO A 153 -10.70 -17.75 -7.76
N GLY A 154 -11.25 -18.68 -7.00
CA GLY A 154 -11.69 -19.99 -7.47
C GLY A 154 -13.04 -20.34 -6.88
N LYS A 155 -13.10 -21.39 -6.04
CA LYS A 155 -14.30 -21.69 -5.24
C LYS A 155 -14.55 -20.67 -4.13
N GLY A 156 -13.55 -19.88 -3.76
CA GLY A 156 -13.57 -18.81 -2.77
C GLY A 156 -12.97 -17.54 -3.32
N TRP A 157 -12.77 -16.57 -2.42
CA TRP A 157 -12.14 -15.30 -2.72
C TRP A 157 -10.64 -15.48 -2.93
N GLY A 158 -10.08 -14.78 -3.93
CA GLY A 158 -8.65 -14.57 -4.10
C GLY A 158 -8.20 -13.21 -3.58
N PHE A 159 -6.98 -12.81 -3.94
CA PHE A 159 -6.45 -11.48 -3.67
C PHE A 159 -6.77 -10.54 -4.83
N ALA A 160 -7.27 -9.35 -4.51
CA ALA A 160 -7.69 -8.38 -5.51
C ALA A 160 -6.48 -7.70 -6.15
N VAL A 161 -6.11 -8.13 -7.35
CA VAL A 161 -5.16 -7.41 -8.19
C VAL A 161 -5.78 -6.08 -8.61
N PHE A 162 -4.99 -4.99 -8.51
CA PHE A 162 -5.47 -3.66 -8.81
C PHE A 162 -4.50 -2.80 -9.64
N GLY A 163 -3.39 -3.38 -10.12
CA GLY A 163 -2.43 -2.70 -10.99
C GLY A 163 -1.26 -3.58 -11.40
N ASN A 164 -0.41 -3.01 -12.26
CA ASN A 164 0.77 -3.65 -12.81
C ASN A 164 1.99 -2.73 -12.66
N VAL A 165 3.15 -3.33 -12.44
CA VAL A 165 4.43 -2.62 -12.51
C VAL A 165 4.68 -2.21 -13.95
N MET A 166 5.11 -0.97 -14.16
CA MET A 166 5.47 -0.42 -15.47
C MET A 166 6.97 -0.18 -15.58
N GLU A 167 7.62 0.18 -14.46
CA GLU A 167 9.06 0.45 -14.36
C GLU A 167 9.57 0.01 -13.00
N GLY A 168 10.85 -0.38 -12.90
CA GLY A 168 11.50 -0.77 -11.65
C GLY A 168 11.36 -2.27 -11.33
N TYR A 169 11.22 -3.12 -12.33
CA TYR A 169 11.25 -4.58 -12.18
C TYR A 169 12.53 -5.03 -11.48
N GLU A 170 13.68 -4.49 -11.91
CA GLU A 170 14.99 -4.76 -11.33
C GLU A 170 15.12 -4.29 -9.87
N ILE A 171 14.30 -3.31 -9.46
CA ILE A 171 14.25 -2.87 -8.06
C ILE A 171 13.50 -3.90 -7.21
N LEU A 172 12.41 -4.47 -7.73
CA LEU A 172 11.70 -5.57 -7.05
C LEU A 172 12.62 -6.80 -6.95
N ASP A 173 13.30 -7.18 -8.02
CA ASP A 173 14.24 -8.30 -8.01
C ASP A 173 15.35 -8.08 -6.99
N LYS A 174 15.93 -6.86 -6.92
CA LYS A 174 16.91 -6.49 -5.90
C LYS A 174 16.35 -6.56 -4.47
N ILE A 175 15.08 -6.22 -4.26
CA ILE A 175 14.44 -6.34 -2.94
C ILE A 175 14.38 -7.82 -2.52
N THR A 176 14.16 -8.77 -3.44
CA THR A 176 14.13 -10.19 -3.11
C THR A 176 15.48 -10.72 -2.61
N GLU A 177 16.60 -10.09 -3.00
CA GLU A 177 17.95 -10.45 -2.54
C GLU A 177 18.23 -10.10 -1.08
N SER A 178 17.30 -9.38 -0.41
CA SER A 178 17.47 -8.98 0.99
C SER A 178 17.59 -10.20 1.91
N GLU A 179 18.55 -10.15 2.81
CA GLU A 179 18.65 -11.15 3.87
C GLU A 179 17.41 -11.06 4.79
N THR A 180 16.72 -12.19 4.99
CA THR A 180 15.49 -12.27 5.76
C THR A 180 15.63 -13.18 6.99
N GLY A 181 14.69 -13.06 7.92
CA GLY A 181 14.62 -13.90 9.12
C GLY A 181 13.26 -13.81 9.79
N PHE A 182 13.13 -14.51 10.91
CA PHE A 182 11.95 -14.39 11.78
C PHE A 182 12.00 -13.09 12.57
N ASN A 183 10.89 -12.36 12.63
CA ASN A 183 10.73 -11.17 13.47
C ASN A 183 9.72 -11.43 14.58
N GLU A 184 10.18 -11.44 15.82
CA GLU A 184 9.35 -11.75 16.99
C GLU A 184 8.22 -10.73 17.22
N LYS A 185 8.46 -9.46 16.87
CA LYS A 185 7.50 -8.38 17.13
C LYS A 185 6.21 -8.53 16.31
N ILE A 186 6.34 -8.93 15.05
CA ILE A 186 5.19 -9.09 14.14
C ILE A 186 4.84 -10.56 13.86
N GLY A 187 5.66 -11.51 14.35
CA GLY A 187 5.41 -12.94 14.26
C GLY A 187 5.55 -13.53 12.85
N TYR A 188 6.26 -12.83 11.93
CA TYR A 188 6.44 -13.31 10.55
C TYR A 188 7.83 -13.84 10.30
N ASN A 189 7.91 -14.90 9.48
CA ASN A 189 9.13 -15.31 8.79
C ASN A 189 9.36 -14.41 7.56
N PHE A 190 10.57 -14.49 7.00
CA PHE A 190 10.95 -13.77 5.77
C PHE A 190 10.87 -12.24 5.89
N VAL A 191 11.05 -11.71 7.09
CA VAL A 191 11.15 -10.27 7.32
C VAL A 191 12.57 -9.81 7.00
N PRO A 192 12.77 -8.76 6.19
CA PRO A 192 14.09 -8.23 5.90
C PRO A 192 14.83 -7.84 7.19
N LYS A 193 16.06 -8.38 7.39
CA LYS A 193 16.89 -8.03 8.56
C LYS A 193 17.25 -6.53 8.57
N LYS A 194 17.43 -5.95 7.38
CA LYS A 194 17.56 -4.50 7.18
C LYS A 194 16.27 -4.02 6.53
N PRO A 195 15.47 -3.15 7.19
CA PRO A 195 14.19 -2.69 6.66
C PRO A 195 14.33 -2.09 5.26
N VAL A 196 13.53 -2.57 4.32
CA VAL A 196 13.39 -1.96 2.99
C VAL A 196 12.31 -0.89 3.09
N MET A 197 12.76 0.37 3.12
CA MET A 197 11.87 1.52 3.34
C MET A 197 11.05 1.88 2.11
N ILE A 198 9.80 2.27 2.33
CA ILE A 198 8.97 3.04 1.40
C ILE A 198 9.00 4.49 1.91
N PHE A 199 9.83 5.34 1.30
CA PHE A 199 9.98 6.73 1.73
C PHE A 199 8.75 7.55 1.40
N ASN A 200 8.14 7.31 0.24
CA ASN A 200 6.95 8.00 -0.25
C ASN A 200 6.26 7.21 -1.36
N VAL A 201 4.99 7.52 -1.59
CA VAL A 201 4.26 7.13 -2.81
C VAL A 201 3.67 8.40 -3.41
N GLU A 202 3.98 8.67 -4.67
CA GLU A 202 3.61 9.88 -5.40
C GLU A 202 2.66 9.53 -6.55
N ILE A 203 1.69 10.39 -6.80
CA ILE A 203 0.81 10.26 -7.96
C ILE A 203 1.49 10.97 -9.12
N LEU A 204 1.70 10.26 -10.21
CA LEU A 204 2.24 10.84 -11.43
C LEU A 204 1.14 11.62 -12.19
N GLU A 205 1.57 12.64 -12.92
CA GLU A 205 0.64 13.38 -13.79
C GLU A 205 -0.02 12.44 -14.80
N ALA A 206 -1.30 12.69 -15.07
CA ALA A 206 -1.99 11.93 -16.11
C ALA A 206 -1.33 12.24 -17.46
N THR A 207 -0.98 11.19 -18.20
CA THR A 207 -0.51 11.38 -19.59
C THR A 207 -1.67 11.95 -20.41
N PRO A 208 -1.52 13.08 -21.09
CA PRO A 208 -2.55 13.57 -22.02
C PRO A 208 -2.86 12.50 -23.08
N LEU A 209 -4.13 12.29 -23.35
CA LEU A 209 -4.61 11.42 -24.44
C LEU A 209 -4.26 12.04 -25.77
#